data_cc9af4ae399630553ec1d6f5a3fec34b
#
_entry.id   cc9af4ae399630553ec1d6f5a3fec34b
#
_cell.length_a   1.000
_cell.length_b   1.000
_cell.length_c   1.000
_cell.angle_alpha   90.00
_cell.angle_beta   90.00
_cell.angle_gamma   90.00
#
_symmetry.space_group_name_H-M   'P 1'
#
loop_
_entity.id
_entity.type
_entity.pdbx_description
1 polymer ?
#
loop_
_entity_poly.entity_id
_entity_poly.type
_entity_poly.pdbx_seq_one_letter_code
_entity_poly.pdbx_strand_id
1 'polypeptide(L)'
;YYFENYVNEEALTLFIDPIISFLSLIGLNFFGEDPVSAGFGLFNAGGIIFMIVGISFSKGLADKYGKRDVFMSALFVSTLFIAVFYFFNPENLRLMFLSQILHGFFYGLTIPLLWAMIADVADYSEWKNNRRATAIIFSAMMVGLKGGLSIGGALVASILGYYGYEAGMDQGMNTLFGIKMLISIFPSIPFFVCVFILFFYQIDKKMESKIELDLKSSR
;
A
#
# COMPACT_ATOMS: atom_id res chain seq x y z
N TYR A 1 13.09 -10.80 4.13
CA TYR A 1 14.40 -10.17 3.87
C TYR A 1 14.70 -9.01 4.84
N TYR A 2 13.80 -8.01 4.97
CA TYR A 2 14.09 -6.81 5.78
C TYR A 2 14.16 -7.14 7.29
N PHE A 3 13.20 -7.87 7.83
CA PHE A 3 13.20 -8.27 9.22
C PHE A 3 14.31 -9.30 9.55
N GLU A 4 14.60 -10.17 8.62
CA GLU A 4 15.60 -11.23 8.76
C GLU A 4 17.04 -10.73 8.72
N ASN A 5 17.32 -9.71 7.86
CA ASN A 5 18.70 -9.33 7.57
C ASN A 5 19.05 -7.89 7.99
N TYR A 6 18.06 -7.00 8.13
CA TYR A 6 18.33 -5.58 8.41
C TYR A 6 17.93 -5.16 9.83
N VAL A 7 16.82 -5.68 10.37
CA VAL A 7 16.34 -5.30 11.70
C VAL A 7 17.22 -5.92 12.79
N ASN A 8 17.51 -5.15 13.85
CA ASN A 8 18.24 -5.69 15.00
C ASN A 8 17.32 -6.61 15.82
N GLU A 9 17.66 -7.90 15.91
CA GLU A 9 16.83 -8.93 16.53
C GLU A 9 16.67 -8.73 18.05
N GLU A 10 17.72 -8.29 18.75
CA GLU A 10 17.66 -8.04 20.19
C GLU A 10 16.71 -6.87 20.50
N ALA A 11 16.83 -5.77 19.74
CA ALA A 11 15.94 -4.63 19.86
C ALA A 11 14.49 -5.01 19.49
N LEU A 12 14.30 -5.87 18.47
CA LEU A 12 13.01 -6.38 18.06
C LEU A 12 12.35 -7.16 19.19
N THR A 13 13.05 -8.11 19.77
CA THR A 13 12.58 -8.94 20.89
C THR A 13 12.13 -8.07 22.05
N LEU A 14 12.96 -7.14 22.51
CA LEU A 14 12.63 -6.20 23.58
C LEU A 14 11.39 -5.35 23.27
N PHE A 15 11.17 -5.01 22.00
CA PHE A 15 10.02 -4.22 21.56
C PHE A 15 8.73 -5.03 21.51
N ILE A 16 8.78 -6.28 20.99
CA ILE A 16 7.58 -7.09 20.78
C ILE A 16 7.14 -7.90 22.00
N ASP A 17 8.04 -8.28 22.91
CA ASP A 17 7.73 -9.11 24.08
C ASP A 17 6.57 -8.59 24.94
N PRO A 18 6.50 -7.27 25.27
CA PRO A 18 5.36 -6.74 26.01
C PRO A 18 4.04 -6.86 25.24
N ILE A 19 4.11 -6.73 23.91
CA ILE A 19 2.94 -6.83 23.03
C ILE A 19 2.44 -8.27 22.97
N ILE A 20 3.36 -9.22 22.75
CA ILE A 20 3.04 -10.66 22.71
C ILE A 20 2.50 -11.13 24.06
N SER A 21 3.12 -10.71 25.16
CA SER A 21 2.66 -11.02 26.51
C SER A 21 1.24 -10.52 26.75
N PHE A 22 0.92 -9.30 26.33
CA PHE A 22 -0.43 -8.75 26.44
C PHE A 22 -1.43 -9.53 25.56
N LEU A 23 -1.05 -9.88 24.31
CA LEU A 23 -1.90 -10.66 23.42
C LEU A 23 -2.17 -12.07 23.96
N SER A 24 -1.18 -12.70 24.57
CA SER A 24 -1.32 -14.02 25.20
C SER A 24 -2.30 -14.00 26.38
N LEU A 25 -2.32 -12.92 27.17
CA LEU A 25 -3.27 -12.76 28.28
C LEU A 25 -4.74 -12.72 27.81
N ILE A 26 -5.00 -12.25 26.62
CA ILE A 26 -6.34 -12.24 26.01
C ILE A 26 -6.63 -13.45 25.12
N GLY A 27 -5.76 -14.49 25.18
CA GLY A 27 -5.94 -15.75 24.46
C GLY A 27 -5.50 -15.77 23.02
N LEU A 28 -4.78 -14.73 22.56
CA LEU A 28 -4.25 -14.62 21.20
C LEU A 28 -2.80 -15.15 21.14
N ASN A 29 -2.64 -16.47 21.03
CA ASN A 29 -1.35 -17.16 20.98
C ASN A 29 -0.98 -17.57 19.54
N PHE A 30 -0.96 -16.57 18.62
CA PHE A 30 -0.71 -16.84 17.20
C PHE A 30 0.75 -16.67 16.77
N PHE A 31 1.60 -16.12 17.62
CA PHE A 31 2.99 -15.84 17.30
C PHE A 31 3.89 -16.96 17.77
N GLY A 32 4.74 -17.48 16.85
CA GLY A 32 5.73 -18.49 17.17
C GLY A 32 6.83 -17.99 18.11
N GLU A 33 7.70 -18.89 18.55
CA GLU A 33 8.83 -18.59 19.45
C GLU A 33 9.95 -17.78 18.75
N ASP A 34 9.99 -17.76 17.41
CA ASP A 34 10.99 -17.02 16.65
C ASP A 34 10.66 -15.51 16.62
N PRO A 35 11.51 -14.64 17.21
CA PRO A 35 11.24 -13.21 17.33
C PRO A 35 11.11 -12.51 15.97
N VAL A 36 11.86 -12.94 14.96
CA VAL A 36 11.85 -12.32 13.62
C VAL A 36 10.51 -12.58 12.94
N SER A 37 10.03 -13.81 12.97
CA SER A 37 8.73 -14.20 12.42
C SER A 37 7.57 -13.54 13.18
N ALA A 38 7.64 -13.50 14.51
CA ALA A 38 6.64 -12.85 15.36
C ALA A 38 6.59 -11.34 15.10
N GLY A 39 7.75 -10.69 15.03
CA GLY A 39 7.87 -9.27 14.73
C GLY A 39 7.33 -8.93 13.35
N PHE A 40 7.66 -9.70 12.31
CA PHE A 40 7.10 -9.56 10.97
C PHE A 40 5.58 -9.76 10.94
N GLY A 41 5.08 -10.77 11.69
CA GLY A 41 3.65 -11.02 11.85
C GLY A 41 2.91 -9.85 12.46
N LEU A 42 3.42 -9.30 13.59
CA LEU A 42 2.86 -8.11 14.27
C LEU A 42 2.90 -6.87 13.38
N PHE A 43 4.00 -6.66 12.67
CA PHE A 43 4.17 -5.55 11.74
C PHE A 43 3.11 -5.56 10.64
N ASN A 44 2.90 -6.72 10.00
CA ASN A 44 1.87 -6.87 8.98
C ASN A 44 0.45 -6.77 9.57
N ALA A 45 0.19 -7.43 10.70
CA ALA A 45 -1.11 -7.37 11.36
C ALA A 45 -1.50 -5.93 11.73
N GLY A 46 -0.57 -5.15 12.28
CA GLY A 46 -0.77 -3.72 12.55
C GLY A 46 -1.16 -2.95 11.30
N GLY A 47 -0.42 -3.12 10.20
CA GLY A 47 -0.73 -2.49 8.92
C GLY A 47 -2.11 -2.88 8.38
N ILE A 48 -2.47 -4.16 8.43
CA ILE A 48 -3.77 -4.67 7.95
C ILE A 48 -4.94 -4.16 8.80
N ILE A 49 -4.82 -4.16 10.12
CA ILE A 49 -5.87 -3.66 11.01
C ILE A 49 -6.18 -2.20 10.69
N PHE A 50 -5.15 -1.36 10.61
CA PHE A 50 -5.34 0.05 10.31
C PHE A 50 -5.74 0.31 8.84
N MET A 51 -5.40 -0.58 7.91
CA MET A 51 -5.93 -0.57 6.55
C MET A 51 -7.46 -0.77 6.55
N ILE A 52 -7.98 -1.72 7.33
CA ILE A 52 -9.43 -1.95 7.48
C ILE A 52 -10.11 -0.71 8.08
N VAL A 53 -9.49 -0.08 9.08
CA VAL A 53 -9.97 1.19 9.63
C VAL A 53 -10.00 2.26 8.54
N GLY A 54 -8.94 2.42 7.73
CA GLY A 54 -8.89 3.34 6.60
C GLY A 54 -10.02 3.11 5.59
N ILE A 55 -10.28 1.86 5.21
CA ILE A 55 -11.39 1.49 4.32
C ILE A 55 -12.72 2.05 4.83
N SER A 56 -12.97 1.97 6.15
CA SER A 56 -14.21 2.42 6.76
C SER A 56 -14.43 3.94 6.64
N PHE A 57 -13.36 4.73 6.59
CA PHE A 57 -13.43 6.18 6.43
C PHE A 57 -13.47 6.66 4.98
N SER A 58 -13.16 5.79 4.00
CA SER A 58 -12.98 6.17 2.60
C SER A 58 -14.24 6.81 1.98
N LYS A 59 -15.43 6.24 2.23
CA LYS A 59 -16.69 6.76 1.70
C LYS A 59 -16.99 8.16 2.22
N GLY A 60 -16.93 8.38 3.54
CA GLY A 60 -17.24 9.69 4.14
C GLY A 60 -16.32 10.80 3.63
N LEU A 61 -15.03 10.49 3.43
CA LEU A 61 -14.07 11.43 2.86
C LEU A 61 -14.35 11.71 1.38
N ALA A 62 -14.65 10.65 0.59
CA ALA A 62 -14.97 10.80 -0.83
C ALA A 62 -16.26 11.60 -1.06
N ASP A 63 -17.29 11.39 -0.25
CA ASP A 63 -18.55 12.16 -0.32
C ASP A 63 -18.31 13.65 -0.04
N LYS A 64 -17.34 13.97 0.82
CA LYS A 64 -17.02 15.35 1.19
C LYS A 64 -16.08 16.04 0.19
N TYR A 65 -15.01 15.37 -0.21
CA TYR A 65 -13.91 15.98 -0.98
C TYR A 65 -13.82 15.49 -2.43
N GLY A 66 -14.50 14.41 -2.79
CA GLY A 66 -14.43 13.73 -4.09
C GLY A 66 -13.45 12.58 -4.10
N LYS A 67 -13.76 11.53 -4.90
CA LYS A 67 -13.00 10.28 -4.95
C LYS A 67 -11.55 10.52 -5.40
N ARG A 68 -11.34 11.29 -6.48
CA ARG A 68 -10.02 11.58 -7.04
C ARG A 68 -9.08 12.24 -6.01
N ASP A 69 -9.56 13.29 -5.36
CA ASP A 69 -8.72 14.11 -4.49
C ASP A 69 -8.37 13.37 -3.19
N VAL A 70 -9.33 12.59 -2.66
CA VAL A 70 -9.07 11.70 -1.51
C VAL A 70 -8.10 10.58 -1.87
N PHE A 71 -8.30 9.92 -3.01
CA PHE A 71 -7.42 8.85 -3.48
C PHE A 71 -5.99 9.36 -3.69
N MET A 72 -5.83 10.47 -4.40
CA MET A 72 -4.53 11.07 -4.68
C MET A 72 -3.80 11.50 -3.41
N SER A 73 -4.49 12.18 -2.48
CA SER A 73 -3.91 12.64 -1.22
C SER A 73 -3.54 11.46 -0.32
N ALA A 74 -4.42 10.47 -0.19
CA ALA A 74 -4.18 9.28 0.61
C ALA A 74 -3.02 8.45 0.06
N LEU A 75 -2.94 8.26 -1.26
CA LEU A 75 -1.84 7.55 -1.92
C LEU A 75 -0.51 8.29 -1.70
N PHE A 76 -0.51 9.63 -1.85
CA PHE A 76 0.68 10.44 -1.62
C PHE A 76 1.20 10.29 -0.18
N VAL A 77 0.33 10.47 0.82
CA VAL A 77 0.70 10.36 2.24
C VAL A 77 1.14 8.93 2.58
N SER A 78 0.41 7.91 2.10
CA SER A 78 0.79 6.51 2.26
C SER A 78 2.19 6.23 1.71
N THR A 79 2.51 6.79 0.52
CA THR A 79 3.83 6.63 -0.10
C THR A 79 4.94 7.30 0.69
N LEU A 80 4.68 8.45 1.32
CA LEU A 80 5.67 9.09 2.20
C LEU A 80 6.05 8.17 3.37
N PHE A 81 5.08 7.43 3.95
CA PHE A 81 5.35 6.49 5.03
C PHE A 81 6.14 5.25 4.56
N ILE A 82 6.07 4.86 3.28
CA ILE A 82 6.99 3.86 2.71
C ILE A 82 8.38 4.47 2.52
N ALA A 83 8.48 5.64 1.88
CA ALA A 83 9.74 6.27 1.55
C ALA A 83 10.59 6.59 2.81
N VAL A 84 9.94 6.91 3.93
CA VAL A 84 10.63 7.25 5.18
C VAL A 84 11.42 6.08 5.77
N PHE A 85 11.12 4.81 5.40
CA PHE A 85 11.91 3.65 5.80
C PHE A 85 13.38 3.75 5.38
N TYR A 86 13.69 4.53 4.35
CA TYR A 86 15.06 4.83 3.96
C TYR A 86 15.91 5.47 5.08
N PHE A 87 15.28 6.23 5.96
CA PHE A 87 15.97 6.93 7.04
C PHE A 87 16.04 6.14 8.34
N PHE A 88 15.38 5.00 8.44
CA PHE A 88 15.37 4.21 9.67
C PHE A 88 16.65 3.38 9.83
N ASN A 89 17.16 3.37 11.04
CA ASN A 89 18.22 2.47 11.47
C ASN A 89 17.62 1.14 11.97
N PRO A 90 18.41 0.05 12.03
CA PRO A 90 17.94 -1.27 12.45
C PRO A 90 17.22 -1.33 13.82
N GLU A 91 17.48 -0.35 14.69
CA GLU A 91 16.92 -0.26 16.04
C GLU A 91 15.66 0.62 16.14
N ASN A 92 15.26 1.30 15.05
CA ASN A 92 14.17 2.28 15.06
C ASN A 92 12.79 1.62 14.97
N LEU A 93 12.55 0.53 15.68
CA LEU A 93 11.35 -0.30 15.58
C LEU A 93 10.05 0.47 15.81
N ARG A 94 10.02 1.36 16.82
CA ARG A 94 8.83 2.18 17.09
C ARG A 94 8.42 3.02 15.88
N LEU A 95 9.39 3.61 15.19
CA LEU A 95 9.14 4.42 13.99
C LEU A 95 8.74 3.54 12.80
N MET A 96 9.35 2.35 12.65
CA MET A 96 8.99 1.39 11.61
C MET A 96 7.54 0.92 11.76
N PHE A 97 7.14 0.49 12.96
CA PHE A 97 5.77 0.05 13.24
C PHE A 97 4.76 1.19 13.10
N LEU A 98 5.08 2.39 13.61
CA LEU A 98 4.22 3.56 13.44
C LEU A 98 4.04 3.92 11.96
N SER A 99 5.13 3.93 11.18
CA SER A 99 5.07 4.17 9.74
C SER A 99 4.20 3.14 9.01
N GLN A 100 4.33 1.86 9.37
CA GLN A 100 3.52 0.79 8.78
C GLN A 100 2.03 0.95 9.09
N ILE A 101 1.70 1.30 10.32
CA ILE A 101 0.32 1.56 10.75
C ILE A 101 -0.28 2.73 9.98
N LEU A 102 0.45 3.84 9.89
CA LEU A 102 0.00 5.03 9.15
C LEU A 102 -0.05 4.76 7.64
N HIS A 103 0.94 4.07 7.08
CA HIS A 103 0.88 3.59 5.71
C HIS A 103 -0.38 2.77 5.47
N GLY A 104 -0.64 1.76 6.33
CA GLY A 104 -1.82 0.91 6.22
C GLY A 104 -3.12 1.72 6.23
N PHE A 105 -3.28 2.65 7.16
CA PHE A 105 -4.47 3.51 7.26
C PHE A 105 -4.72 4.31 5.98
N PHE A 106 -3.71 5.05 5.50
CA PHE A 106 -3.86 5.88 4.30
C PHE A 106 -4.00 5.03 3.02
N TYR A 107 -3.30 3.91 2.94
CA TYR A 107 -3.47 2.96 1.82
C TYR A 107 -4.87 2.35 1.80
N GLY A 108 -5.43 2.04 2.98
CA GLY A 108 -6.80 1.53 3.12
C GLY A 108 -7.86 2.46 2.53
N LEU A 109 -7.68 3.78 2.64
CA LEU A 109 -8.57 4.76 2.00
C LEU A 109 -8.61 4.59 0.48
N THR A 110 -7.53 4.15 -0.15
CA THR A 110 -7.41 4.07 -1.61
C THR A 110 -8.13 2.86 -2.21
N ILE A 111 -8.23 1.75 -1.49
CA ILE A 111 -8.71 0.47 -2.02
C ILE A 111 -10.14 0.57 -2.60
N PRO A 112 -11.18 0.98 -1.82
CA PRO A 112 -12.53 1.07 -2.37
C PRO A 112 -12.67 2.22 -3.38
N LEU A 113 -11.89 3.29 -3.23
CA LEU A 113 -11.93 4.42 -4.16
C LEU A 113 -11.39 4.05 -5.53
N LEU A 114 -10.37 3.20 -5.61
CA LEU A 114 -9.85 2.69 -6.88
C LEU A 114 -10.95 2.01 -7.69
N TRP A 115 -11.69 1.08 -7.05
CA TRP A 115 -12.78 0.36 -7.73
C TRP A 115 -13.93 1.28 -8.13
N ALA A 116 -14.26 2.25 -7.28
CA ALA A 116 -15.28 3.24 -7.59
C ALA A 116 -14.87 4.14 -8.78
N MET A 117 -13.63 4.62 -8.81
CA MET A 117 -13.11 5.46 -9.91
C MET A 117 -13.07 4.70 -11.24
N ILE A 118 -12.82 3.38 -11.24
CA ILE A 118 -12.88 2.55 -12.44
C ILE A 118 -14.31 2.45 -12.95
N ALA A 119 -15.30 2.35 -12.06
CA ALA A 119 -16.72 2.40 -12.43
C ALA A 119 -17.10 3.76 -13.02
N ASP A 120 -16.59 4.86 -12.43
CA ASP A 120 -16.81 6.22 -12.96
C ASP A 120 -16.24 6.41 -14.38
N VAL A 121 -15.12 5.75 -14.71
CA VAL A 121 -14.57 5.73 -16.08
C VAL A 121 -15.52 5.04 -17.05
N ALA A 122 -16.23 3.98 -16.62
CA ALA A 122 -17.22 3.31 -17.45
C ALA A 122 -18.45 4.20 -17.69
N ASP A 123 -18.92 4.90 -16.66
CA ASP A 123 -20.02 5.86 -16.77
C ASP A 123 -19.63 7.08 -17.62
N TYR A 124 -18.41 7.57 -17.50
CA TYR A 124 -17.84 8.62 -18.37
C TYR A 124 -17.82 8.18 -19.84
N SER A 125 -17.46 6.91 -20.12
CA SER A 125 -17.48 6.36 -21.48
C SER A 125 -18.90 6.31 -22.05
N GLU A 126 -19.89 5.93 -21.25
CA GLU A 126 -21.31 5.95 -21.64
C GLU A 126 -21.78 7.37 -21.95
N TRP A 127 -21.51 8.32 -21.04
CA TRP A 127 -21.88 9.72 -21.17
C TRP A 127 -21.30 10.40 -22.41
N LYS A 128 -20.00 10.13 -22.68
CA LYS A 128 -19.27 10.81 -23.76
C LYS A 128 -19.49 10.17 -25.14
N ASN A 129 -19.59 8.85 -25.19
CA ASN A 129 -19.57 8.07 -26.43
C ASN A 129 -20.85 7.28 -26.68
N ASN A 130 -21.88 7.43 -25.85
CA ASN A 130 -23.11 6.62 -25.86
C ASN A 130 -22.84 5.10 -25.83
N ARG A 131 -21.69 4.69 -25.26
CA ARG A 131 -21.26 3.29 -25.17
C ARG A 131 -20.63 3.01 -23.81
N ARG A 132 -21.32 2.18 -23.03
CA ARG A 132 -20.80 1.70 -21.74
C ARG A 132 -19.78 0.57 -21.95
N ALA A 133 -18.50 0.89 -21.81
CA ALA A 133 -17.42 -0.06 -22.06
C ALA A 133 -16.93 -0.77 -20.78
N THR A 134 -17.82 -1.09 -19.84
CA THR A 134 -17.52 -1.64 -18.50
C THR A 134 -16.59 -2.85 -18.57
N ALA A 135 -16.93 -3.86 -19.40
CA ALA A 135 -16.14 -5.09 -19.49
C ALA A 135 -14.70 -4.83 -19.94
N ILE A 136 -14.50 -3.95 -20.94
CA ILE A 136 -13.16 -3.62 -21.47
C ILE A 136 -12.34 -2.87 -20.41
N ILE A 137 -12.94 -1.91 -19.71
CA ILE A 137 -12.27 -1.10 -18.68
C ILE A 137 -11.83 -1.98 -17.51
N PHE A 138 -12.72 -2.83 -16.99
CA PHE A 138 -12.38 -3.75 -15.90
C PHE A 138 -11.35 -4.82 -16.35
N SER A 139 -11.43 -5.30 -17.59
CA SER A 139 -10.44 -6.23 -18.14
C SER A 139 -9.04 -5.59 -18.23
N ALA A 140 -8.96 -4.35 -18.71
CA ALA A 140 -7.71 -3.61 -18.77
C ALA A 140 -7.10 -3.39 -17.37
N MET A 141 -7.94 -3.06 -16.39
CA MET A 141 -7.52 -2.94 -14.99
C MET A 141 -6.97 -4.26 -14.45
N MET A 142 -7.64 -5.39 -14.71
CA MET A 142 -7.18 -6.72 -14.28
C MET A 142 -5.86 -7.12 -14.93
N VAL A 143 -5.65 -6.78 -16.21
CA VAL A 143 -4.36 -6.98 -16.90
C VAL A 143 -3.27 -6.13 -16.23
N GLY A 144 -3.55 -4.86 -15.94
CA GLY A 144 -2.61 -3.99 -15.23
C GLY A 144 -2.25 -4.52 -13.85
N LEU A 145 -3.23 -5.00 -13.08
CA LEU A 145 -3.02 -5.54 -11.73
C LEU A 145 -2.15 -6.82 -11.77
N LYS A 146 -2.50 -7.78 -12.63
CA LYS A 146 -1.72 -9.03 -12.77
C LYS A 146 -0.32 -8.78 -13.35
N GLY A 147 -0.23 -7.91 -14.35
CA GLY A 147 1.05 -7.50 -14.95
C GLY A 147 1.95 -6.81 -13.91
N GLY A 148 1.38 -5.91 -13.12
CA GLY A 148 2.10 -5.23 -12.03
C GLY A 148 2.64 -6.18 -10.98
N LEU A 149 1.84 -7.16 -10.53
CA LEU A 149 2.29 -8.19 -9.59
C LEU A 149 3.42 -9.05 -10.15
N SER A 150 3.32 -9.47 -11.42
CA SER A 150 4.33 -10.30 -12.07
C SER A 150 5.65 -9.54 -12.26
N ILE A 151 5.58 -8.32 -12.79
CA ILE A 151 6.76 -7.46 -12.99
C ILE A 151 7.38 -7.10 -11.64
N GLY A 152 6.57 -6.74 -10.66
CA GLY A 152 7.04 -6.40 -9.30
C GLY A 152 7.80 -7.55 -8.65
N GLY A 153 7.26 -8.77 -8.70
CA GLY A 153 7.94 -9.96 -8.18
C GLY A 153 9.29 -10.24 -8.87
N ALA A 154 9.33 -10.13 -10.21
CA ALA A 154 10.55 -10.31 -10.98
C ALA A 154 11.60 -9.22 -10.67
N LEU A 155 11.17 -7.97 -10.48
CA LEU A 155 12.06 -6.87 -10.11
C LEU A 155 12.66 -7.06 -8.72
N VAL A 156 11.91 -7.53 -7.74
CA VAL A 156 12.44 -7.82 -6.38
C VAL A 156 13.57 -8.83 -6.46
N ALA A 157 13.37 -9.97 -7.16
CA ALA A 157 14.38 -11.00 -7.31
C ALA A 157 15.63 -10.48 -8.06
N SER A 158 15.42 -9.73 -9.14
CA SER A 158 16.52 -9.17 -9.95
C SER A 158 17.35 -8.14 -9.17
N ILE A 159 16.69 -7.29 -8.38
CA ILE A 159 17.37 -6.28 -7.56
C ILE A 159 18.15 -6.95 -6.43
N LEU A 160 17.57 -7.94 -5.73
CA LEU A 160 18.31 -8.70 -4.71
C LEU A 160 19.53 -9.37 -5.29
N GLY A 161 19.42 -10.01 -6.47
CA GLY A 161 20.56 -10.60 -7.18
C GLY A 161 21.63 -9.58 -7.57
N TYR A 162 21.21 -8.38 -8.05
CA TYR A 162 22.14 -7.29 -8.38
C TYR A 162 22.94 -6.79 -7.17
N TYR A 163 22.31 -6.72 -5.99
CA TYR A 163 22.97 -6.34 -4.75
C TYR A 163 23.71 -7.49 -4.05
N GLY A 164 23.76 -8.68 -4.67
CA GLY A 164 24.51 -9.84 -4.18
C GLY A 164 23.87 -10.54 -2.99
N TYR A 165 22.53 -10.64 -2.95
CA TYR A 165 21.82 -11.38 -1.91
C TYR A 165 22.06 -12.90 -2.06
N GLU A 166 22.52 -13.53 -0.98
CA GLU A 166 22.70 -14.99 -0.89
C GLU A 166 21.90 -15.53 0.30
N ALA A 167 20.94 -16.41 0.01
CA ALA A 167 20.05 -16.97 1.04
C ALA A 167 20.82 -17.81 2.07
N GLY A 168 20.56 -17.58 3.37
CA GLY A 168 21.15 -18.32 4.47
C GLY A 168 22.60 -17.93 4.82
N MET A 169 23.07 -16.81 4.28
CA MET A 169 24.39 -16.23 4.63
C MET A 169 24.23 -14.85 5.25
N ASP A 170 25.22 -14.44 6.03
CA ASP A 170 25.29 -13.08 6.53
C ASP A 170 25.48 -12.09 5.37
N GLN A 171 24.59 -11.11 5.29
CA GLN A 171 24.56 -10.19 4.16
C GLN A 171 25.58 -9.06 4.29
N GLY A 172 26.31 -8.79 3.22
CA GLY A 172 27.23 -7.65 3.16
C GLY A 172 26.51 -6.30 3.16
N MET A 173 27.25 -5.21 3.46
CA MET A 173 26.68 -3.85 3.54
C MET A 173 25.95 -3.42 2.25
N ASN A 174 26.44 -3.83 1.08
CA ASN A 174 25.82 -3.53 -0.21
C ASN A 174 24.45 -4.21 -0.35
N THR A 175 24.35 -5.46 0.09
CA THR A 175 23.09 -6.22 0.07
C THR A 175 22.08 -5.64 1.06
N LEU A 176 22.51 -5.29 2.28
CA LEU A 176 21.66 -4.61 3.27
C LEU A 176 21.12 -3.28 2.75
N PHE A 177 21.96 -2.50 2.04
CA PHE A 177 21.51 -1.29 1.36
C PHE A 177 20.45 -1.61 0.30
N GLY A 178 20.64 -2.64 -0.53
CA GLY A 178 19.66 -3.09 -1.52
C GLY A 178 18.32 -3.50 -0.90
N ILE A 179 18.35 -4.26 0.20
CA ILE A 179 17.15 -4.64 0.96
C ILE A 179 16.42 -3.40 1.50
N LYS A 180 17.17 -2.42 2.04
CA LYS A 180 16.60 -1.15 2.51
C LYS A 180 15.94 -0.36 1.38
N MET A 181 16.56 -0.30 0.20
CA MET A 181 16.00 0.34 -0.99
C MET A 181 14.72 -0.36 -1.46
N LEU A 182 14.66 -1.69 -1.39
CA LEU A 182 13.50 -2.50 -1.80
C LEU A 182 12.26 -2.28 -0.93
N ILE A 183 12.41 -1.96 0.34
CA ILE A 183 11.26 -1.67 1.21
C ILE A 183 10.87 -0.19 1.19
N SER A 184 11.73 0.70 0.73
CA SER A 184 11.55 2.16 0.84
C SER A 184 11.41 2.85 -0.52
N ILE A 185 12.52 3.10 -1.18
CA ILE A 185 12.57 3.99 -2.35
C ILE A 185 11.98 3.32 -3.61
N PHE A 186 12.38 2.08 -3.91
CA PHE A 186 11.92 1.42 -5.13
C PHE A 186 10.39 1.27 -5.22
N PRO A 187 9.67 0.82 -4.17
CA PRO A 187 8.21 0.79 -4.21
C PRO A 187 7.56 2.17 -4.20
N SER A 188 8.22 3.19 -3.65
CA SER A 188 7.69 4.57 -3.61
C SER A 188 7.65 5.22 -4.99
N ILE A 189 8.60 4.91 -5.88
CA ILE A 189 8.70 5.51 -7.22
C ILE A 189 7.41 5.32 -8.03
N PRO A 190 6.90 4.09 -8.27
CA PRO A 190 5.68 3.90 -9.05
C PRO A 190 4.45 4.54 -8.40
N PHE A 191 4.37 4.59 -7.06
CA PHE A 191 3.27 5.27 -6.39
C PHE A 191 3.32 6.80 -6.58
N PHE A 192 4.49 7.43 -6.52
CA PHE A 192 4.62 8.85 -6.85
C PHE A 192 4.30 9.14 -8.31
N VAL A 193 4.72 8.26 -9.23
CA VAL A 193 4.34 8.35 -10.65
C VAL A 193 2.81 8.24 -10.80
N CYS A 194 2.16 7.34 -10.07
CA CYS A 194 0.71 7.21 -10.06
C CYS A 194 0.03 8.50 -9.56
N VAL A 195 0.50 9.07 -8.46
CA VAL A 195 0.01 10.37 -7.95
C VAL A 195 0.14 11.46 -9.00
N PHE A 196 1.29 11.53 -9.69
CA PHE A 196 1.51 12.50 -10.76
C PHE A 196 0.53 12.31 -11.93
N ILE A 197 0.28 11.06 -12.36
CA ILE A 197 -0.68 10.75 -13.43
C ILE A 197 -2.10 11.17 -13.03
N LEU A 198 -2.48 11.03 -11.76
CA LEU A 198 -3.81 11.39 -11.26
C LEU A 198 -4.13 12.89 -11.36
N PHE A 199 -3.14 13.77 -11.46
CA PHE A 199 -3.39 15.19 -11.77
C PHE A 199 -4.07 15.37 -13.14
N PHE A 200 -3.86 14.46 -14.08
CA PHE A 200 -4.46 14.47 -15.41
C PHE A 200 -5.82 13.75 -15.46
N TYR A 201 -6.24 13.11 -14.38
CA TYR A 201 -7.54 12.45 -14.29
C TYR A 201 -8.66 13.49 -14.20
N GLN A 202 -9.52 13.53 -15.21
CA GLN A 202 -10.50 14.61 -15.43
C GLN A 202 -11.79 14.46 -14.60
N ILE A 203 -12.12 13.25 -14.14
CA ILE A 203 -13.38 12.99 -13.43
C ILE A 203 -13.22 13.45 -11.97
N ASP A 204 -13.43 14.73 -11.75
CA ASP A 204 -13.54 15.30 -10.41
C ASP A 204 -14.97 15.18 -9.88
N LYS A 205 -15.20 15.60 -8.63
CA LYS A 205 -16.51 15.52 -7.98
C LYS A 205 -17.63 16.25 -8.76
N LYS A 206 -17.31 17.36 -9.41
CA LYS A 206 -18.29 18.14 -10.20
C LYS A 206 -18.67 17.40 -11.47
N MET A 207 -17.69 16.86 -12.17
CA MET A 207 -17.91 16.07 -13.38
C MET A 207 -18.66 14.77 -13.08
N GLU A 208 -18.30 14.07 -12.00
CA GLU A 208 -19.01 12.87 -11.52
C GLU A 208 -20.51 13.15 -11.34
N SER A 209 -20.84 14.20 -10.57
CA SER A 209 -22.24 14.60 -10.33
C SER A 209 -22.98 14.97 -11.62
N LYS A 210 -22.31 15.63 -12.56
CA LYS A 210 -22.87 15.96 -13.86
C LYS A 210 -23.17 14.71 -14.68
N ILE A 211 -22.22 13.79 -14.79
CA ILE A 211 -22.38 12.52 -15.51
C ILE A 211 -23.59 11.75 -14.96
N GLU A 212 -23.68 11.64 -13.62
CA GLU A 212 -24.77 10.93 -12.96
C GLU A 212 -26.14 11.54 -13.28
N LEU A 213 -26.26 12.87 -13.24
CA LEU A 213 -27.50 13.57 -13.56
C LEU A 213 -27.88 13.40 -15.04
N ASP A 214 -26.94 13.58 -15.96
CA ASP A 214 -27.17 13.47 -17.41
C ASP A 214 -27.58 12.05 -17.79
N LEU A 215 -26.92 11.02 -17.25
CA LEU A 215 -27.27 9.62 -17.50
C LEU A 215 -28.62 9.21 -16.88
N LYS A 216 -29.00 9.77 -15.72
CA LYS A 216 -30.33 9.54 -15.14
C LYS A 216 -31.45 10.15 -15.97
N SER A 217 -31.21 11.30 -16.59
CA SER A 217 -32.20 11.98 -17.43
C SER A 217 -32.37 11.36 -18.81
N SER A 218 -31.39 10.57 -19.27
CA SER A 218 -31.41 9.92 -20.60
C SER A 218 -31.93 8.47 -20.57
N ARG A 219 -32.16 7.91 -19.39
CA ARG A 219 -32.79 6.58 -19.16
C ARG A 219 -34.24 6.70 -18.82
#